data_15fed4d10899e3eb808fd5905dad37a4
#
_entry.id   15fed4d10899e3eb808fd5905dad37a4
#
_cell.length_a   1.000
_cell.length_b   1.000
_cell.length_c   1.000
_cell.angle_alpha   90.00
_cell.angle_beta   90.00
_cell.angle_gamma   90.00
#
_symmetry.space_group_name_H-M   'P 1'
#
loop_
_entity.id
_entity.type
_entity.pdbx_description
1 polymer ?
#
loop_
_entity_poly.entity_id
_entity_poly.type
_entity_poly.pdbx_seq_one_letter_code
_entity_poly.pdbx_strand_id
1 'polypeptide(L)'
;MKSKKEQLHETKNLPNIVGRPASLQDEKENSIQKQRISGKTIAVLPFINMSASVENEYFSDGITEEIINALSKVKSLKVTSRTSSFFFKGKNIPVKKIARELKVSAILEGSVRLSGDTIRITAQLIQAEEDFHFWSETWDRKLDNIFEIQDEVEDTQQLEAEH
;
A
#
# COMPACT_ATOMS: atom_id res chain seq x y z
N MET A 1 34.67 13.17 -42.42
CA MET A 1 34.15 14.33 -42.02
C MET A 1 32.71 14.35 -42.12
N LYS A 2 32.22 14.13 -43.20
CA LYS A 2 30.82 14.17 -43.37
C LYS A 2 30.08 13.15 -42.53
N SER A 3 30.72 12.06 -42.33
CA SER A 3 30.04 11.02 -41.58
C SER A 3 29.64 11.47 -40.20
N LYS A 4 30.42 12.31 -39.64
CA LYS A 4 30.10 12.80 -38.31
C LYS A 4 28.81 13.60 -38.29
N LYS A 5 28.71 14.42 -39.30
CA LYS A 5 27.53 15.24 -39.39
C LYS A 5 26.29 14.38 -39.60
N GLU A 6 26.48 13.40 -40.41
CA GLU A 6 25.38 12.51 -40.67
C GLU A 6 24.96 11.78 -39.42
N GLN A 7 25.91 11.40 -38.62
CA GLN A 7 25.59 10.73 -37.39
C GLN A 7 24.81 11.62 -36.46
N LEU A 8 25.19 12.84 -36.37
CA LEU A 8 24.50 13.78 -35.54
C LEU A 8 23.09 13.97 -36.03
N HIS A 9 22.95 14.04 -37.30
CA HIS A 9 21.64 14.22 -37.90
C HIS A 9 20.74 13.03 -37.57
N GLU A 10 21.27 11.86 -37.67
CA GLU A 10 20.52 10.68 -37.37
C GLU A 10 20.09 10.67 -35.91
N THR A 11 20.98 11.04 -35.07
CA THR A 11 20.68 11.06 -33.67
C THR A 11 19.51 11.98 -33.38
N LYS A 12 19.47 13.06 -34.11
CA LYS A 12 18.38 13.97 -33.89
C LYS A 12 17.08 13.38 -34.35
N ASN A 13 17.10 12.72 -35.45
CA ASN A 13 15.89 12.18 -35.94
C ASN A 13 15.32 11.15 -35.07
N LEU A 14 16.18 10.38 -34.53
CA LEU A 14 15.70 9.38 -33.69
C LEU A 14 14.78 9.83 -32.73
N PRO A 15 15.11 10.71 -32.22
CA PRO A 15 14.34 11.09 -31.18
C PRO A 15 13.09 11.58 -31.55
N ASN A 16 12.90 11.69 -32.24
CA ASN A 16 12.07 12.10 -32.32
C ASN A 16 11.24 12.21 -32.47
N ILE A 17 11.28 11.93 -32.58
CA ILE A 17 10.96 12.14 -32.39
C ILE A 17 10.05 12.77 -32.64
N VAL A 18 9.93 13.04 -33.26
CA VAL A 18 9.16 13.51 -33.78
C VAL A 18 7.87 13.49 -33.41
N GLY A 19 6.90 13.42 -33.77
CA GLY A 19 5.63 13.42 -33.30
C GLY A 19 5.60 13.64 -31.86
N ARG A 20 6.70 14.02 -31.37
CA ARG A 20 6.84 14.12 -30.04
C ARG A 20 5.96 15.02 -29.31
N PRO A 21 5.55 16.15 -29.81
CA PRO A 21 4.69 17.04 -29.06
C PRO A 21 3.41 16.33 -28.61
N ALA A 22 2.85 15.55 -29.47
CA ALA A 22 1.67 14.80 -29.09
C ALA A 22 2.02 13.71 -28.10
N SER A 23 3.14 13.09 -28.29
CA SER A 23 3.58 12.07 -27.38
C SER A 23 3.80 12.59 -26.00
N LEU A 24 4.36 13.78 -25.89
CA LEU A 24 4.61 14.38 -24.59
C LEU A 24 3.32 14.65 -23.86
N GLN A 25 2.29 15.08 -24.56
CA GLN A 25 1.02 15.29 -23.91
C GLN A 25 0.41 13.98 -23.46
N ASP A 26 0.52 12.96 -24.28
CA ASP A 26 0.01 11.66 -23.91
C ASP A 26 0.75 11.12 -22.71
N GLU A 27 2.04 11.31 -22.65
CA GLU A 27 2.84 10.88 -21.52
C GLU A 27 2.45 11.63 -20.26
N LYS A 28 2.16 12.91 -20.41
CA LYS A 28 1.73 13.69 -19.27
C LYS A 28 0.39 13.22 -18.76
N GLU A 29 -0.53 12.99 -19.64
CA GLU A 29 -1.83 12.50 -19.25
C GLU A 29 -1.73 11.13 -18.64
N ASN A 30 -0.90 10.28 -19.20
CA ASN A 30 -0.68 8.97 -18.64
C ASN A 30 -0.05 9.06 -17.27
N SER A 31 0.85 9.99 -17.06
CA SER A 31 1.49 10.19 -15.76
C SER A 31 0.47 10.65 -14.74
N ILE A 32 -0.39 11.59 -15.13
CA ILE A 32 -1.42 12.09 -14.24
C ILE A 32 -2.40 10.97 -13.91
N GLN A 33 -2.79 10.21 -14.90
CA GLN A 33 -3.71 9.10 -14.69
C GLN A 33 -3.07 8.06 -13.78
N LYS A 34 -1.79 7.78 -14.02
CA LYS A 34 -1.06 6.83 -13.21
C LYS A 34 -0.96 7.31 -11.78
N GLN A 35 -0.74 8.59 -11.57
CA GLN A 35 -0.69 9.14 -10.23
C GLN A 35 -2.03 9.05 -9.54
N ARG A 36 -3.12 9.31 -10.26
CA ARG A 36 -4.44 9.18 -9.68
C ARG A 36 -4.71 7.75 -9.27
N ILE A 37 -4.33 6.80 -10.12
CA ILE A 37 -4.50 5.40 -9.79
C ILE A 37 -3.60 5.04 -8.62
N SER A 38 -2.36 5.51 -8.64
CA SER A 38 -1.42 5.22 -7.56
C SER A 38 -1.90 5.77 -6.24
N GLY A 39 -2.52 6.95 -6.26
CA GLY A 39 -3.01 7.52 -5.02
C GLY A 39 -4.10 6.69 -4.39
N LYS A 40 -4.63 5.74 -5.12
CA LYS A 40 -5.70 4.89 -4.63
C LYS A 40 -5.28 3.43 -4.54
N THR A 41 -4.01 3.14 -4.50
CA THR A 41 -3.51 1.78 -4.36
C THR A 41 -2.94 1.59 -2.97
N ILE A 42 -3.26 0.46 -2.38
CA ILE A 42 -2.86 0.19 -1.00
C ILE A 42 -2.52 -1.28 -0.82
N ALA A 43 -1.53 -1.54 0.01
CA ALA A 43 -1.24 -2.89 0.45
C ALA A 43 -1.40 -2.92 1.97
N VAL A 44 -2.06 -3.94 2.46
CA VAL A 44 -2.21 -4.17 3.89
C VAL A 44 -1.20 -5.25 4.26
N LEU A 45 -0.15 -4.88 4.95
CA LEU A 45 0.87 -5.85 5.34
C LEU A 45 0.35 -6.67 6.53
N PRO A 46 0.83 -7.89 6.68
CA PRO A 46 0.42 -8.71 7.82
C PRO A 46 0.71 -7.99 9.13
N PHE A 47 -0.32 -7.90 9.98
CA PHE A 47 -0.17 -7.28 11.28
C PHE A 47 0.78 -8.12 12.11
N ILE A 48 1.65 -7.46 12.85
CA ILE A 48 2.67 -8.13 13.63
C ILE A 48 2.10 -8.57 14.97
N ASN A 49 2.32 -9.84 15.32
CA ASN A 49 1.92 -10.35 16.61
C ASN A 49 2.99 -9.97 17.62
N MET A 50 2.64 -9.07 18.55
CA MET A 50 3.53 -8.62 19.59
C MET A 50 3.37 -9.44 20.87
N SER A 51 2.56 -10.48 20.83
CA SER A 51 2.32 -11.37 21.97
C SER A 51 3.16 -12.62 21.81
N ALA A 52 3.41 -13.32 22.91
CA ALA A 52 4.25 -14.50 22.87
C ALA A 52 3.54 -15.76 22.34
N SER A 53 2.23 -15.74 22.24
CA SER A 53 1.46 -16.94 21.90
C SER A 53 1.32 -17.11 20.40
N VAL A 54 1.48 -18.33 19.93
CA VAL A 54 1.31 -18.68 18.52
C VAL A 54 -0.13 -18.51 18.08
N GLU A 55 -1.07 -18.71 18.99
CA GLU A 55 -2.49 -18.55 18.67
C GLU A 55 -2.80 -17.14 18.21
N ASN A 56 -2.06 -16.15 18.72
CA ASN A 56 -2.27 -14.78 18.35
C ASN A 56 -1.76 -14.47 16.96
N GLU A 57 -0.93 -15.36 16.38
CA GLU A 57 -0.52 -15.22 14.98
C GLU A 57 -1.73 -15.40 14.07
N TYR A 58 -2.56 -16.40 14.36
CA TYR A 58 -3.76 -16.62 13.55
C TYR A 58 -4.71 -15.46 13.66
N PHE A 59 -4.81 -14.90 14.85
CA PHE A 59 -5.66 -13.74 15.06
C PHE A 59 -5.15 -12.53 14.29
N SER A 60 -3.85 -12.29 14.34
CA SER A 60 -3.23 -11.17 13.62
C SER A 60 -3.42 -11.31 12.11
N ASP A 61 -3.23 -12.52 11.61
CA ASP A 61 -3.42 -12.79 10.20
C ASP A 61 -4.89 -12.63 9.81
N GLY A 62 -5.79 -13.04 10.68
CA GLY A 62 -7.22 -12.91 10.45
C GLY A 62 -7.65 -11.46 10.34
N ILE A 63 -7.15 -10.61 11.24
CA ILE A 63 -7.43 -9.19 11.17
C ILE A 63 -6.94 -8.61 9.84
N THR A 64 -5.74 -9.01 9.42
CA THR A 64 -5.18 -8.55 8.17
C THR A 64 -6.09 -8.94 6.99
N GLU A 65 -6.55 -10.16 6.97
CA GLU A 65 -7.43 -10.64 5.90
C GLU A 65 -8.76 -9.90 5.89
N GLU A 66 -9.33 -9.67 7.06
CA GLU A 66 -10.59 -8.95 7.16
C GLU A 66 -10.46 -7.53 6.61
N ILE A 67 -9.38 -6.87 6.94
CA ILE A 67 -9.15 -5.51 6.45
C ILE A 67 -8.97 -5.51 4.93
N ILE A 68 -8.20 -6.47 4.41
CA ILE A 68 -8.03 -6.59 2.96
C ILE A 68 -9.39 -6.77 2.28
N ASN A 69 -10.23 -7.64 2.84
CA ASN A 69 -11.54 -7.90 2.27
C ASN A 69 -12.42 -6.65 2.30
N ALA A 70 -12.41 -5.95 3.42
CA ALA A 70 -13.23 -4.75 3.55
C ALA A 70 -12.79 -3.68 2.56
N LEU A 71 -11.49 -3.43 2.46
CA LEU A 71 -10.98 -2.41 1.55
C LEU A 71 -11.19 -2.79 0.10
N SER A 72 -11.18 -4.08 -0.21
CA SER A 72 -11.39 -4.55 -1.57
C SER A 72 -12.79 -4.23 -2.09
N LYS A 73 -13.73 -3.97 -1.21
CA LYS A 73 -15.09 -3.62 -1.60
C LYS A 73 -15.24 -2.13 -1.96
N VAL A 74 -14.23 -1.34 -1.67
CA VAL A 74 -14.27 0.09 -1.98
C VAL A 74 -13.87 0.25 -3.44
N LYS A 75 -14.80 0.73 -4.26
CA LYS A 75 -14.61 0.77 -5.71
C LYS A 75 -13.43 1.62 -6.16
N SER A 76 -13.18 2.70 -5.48
CA SER A 76 -12.13 3.63 -5.87
C SER A 76 -10.74 3.19 -5.42
N LEU A 77 -10.65 2.05 -4.73
CA LEU A 77 -9.41 1.62 -4.12
C LEU A 77 -8.96 0.29 -4.73
N LYS A 78 -7.68 0.21 -5.05
CA LYS A 78 -7.08 -1.04 -5.50
C LYS A 78 -6.23 -1.60 -4.38
N VAL A 79 -6.55 -2.80 -3.95
CA VAL A 79 -5.91 -3.42 -2.80
C VAL A 79 -5.08 -4.60 -3.27
N THR A 80 -3.83 -4.66 -2.80
CA THR A 80 -2.94 -5.77 -3.10
C THR A 80 -3.53 -7.06 -2.53
N SER A 81 -3.37 -8.16 -3.25
CA SER A 81 -3.90 -9.44 -2.81
C SER A 81 -3.22 -9.91 -1.53
N ARG A 82 -3.94 -10.75 -0.80
CA ARG A 82 -3.41 -11.35 0.42
C ARG A 82 -2.09 -12.06 0.17
N THR A 83 -2.03 -12.84 -0.88
CA THR A 83 -0.84 -13.63 -1.18
C THR A 83 0.39 -12.75 -1.36
N SER A 84 0.24 -11.66 -2.11
CA SER A 84 1.35 -10.75 -2.35
C SER A 84 1.77 -10.02 -1.08
N SER A 85 0.79 -9.59 -0.27
CA SER A 85 1.09 -8.93 0.99
C SER A 85 1.78 -9.87 1.97
N PHE A 86 1.30 -11.09 2.10
CA PHE A 86 1.84 -12.04 3.06
C PHE A 86 3.22 -12.57 2.67
N PHE A 87 3.61 -12.38 1.42
CA PHE A 87 4.96 -12.71 1.01
C PHE A 87 5.99 -11.98 1.86
N PHE A 88 5.64 -10.80 2.35
CA PHE A 88 6.56 -9.99 3.15
C PHE A 88 6.48 -10.27 4.65
N LYS A 89 5.66 -11.22 5.06
CA LYS A 89 5.53 -11.55 6.47
C LYS A 89 6.87 -12.02 7.03
N GLY A 90 7.25 -11.41 8.15
CA GLY A 90 8.49 -11.78 8.82
C GLY A 90 9.75 -11.29 8.16
N LYS A 91 9.63 -10.53 7.10
CA LYS A 91 10.79 -10.00 6.39
C LYS A 91 11.08 -8.58 6.83
N ASN A 92 12.34 -8.29 7.04
CA ASN A 92 12.73 -6.96 7.51
C ASN A 92 13.12 -6.11 6.30
N ILE A 93 12.12 -5.69 5.56
CA ILE A 93 12.31 -4.91 4.33
C ILE A 93 11.72 -3.53 4.52
N PRO A 94 12.39 -2.47 4.09
CA PRO A 94 11.85 -1.12 4.24
C PRO A 94 10.54 -0.96 3.49
N VAL A 95 9.62 -0.21 4.09
CA VAL A 95 8.29 0.02 3.53
C VAL A 95 8.36 0.55 2.11
N LYS A 96 9.29 1.46 1.86
CA LYS A 96 9.43 2.04 0.54
C LYS A 96 9.73 0.99 -0.52
N LYS A 97 10.55 0.02 -0.18
CA LYS A 97 10.90 -1.04 -1.10
C LYS A 97 9.72 -1.99 -1.33
N ILE A 98 9.00 -2.31 -0.26
CA ILE A 98 7.81 -3.15 -0.37
C ILE A 98 6.80 -2.47 -1.29
N ALA A 99 6.59 -1.18 -1.09
CA ALA A 99 5.63 -0.42 -1.89
C ALA A 99 5.99 -0.42 -3.37
N ARG A 100 7.27 -0.31 -3.67
CA ARG A 100 7.72 -0.36 -5.06
C ARG A 100 7.47 -1.72 -5.68
N GLU A 101 7.76 -2.77 -4.96
CA GLU A 101 7.55 -4.12 -5.45
C GLU A 101 6.08 -4.42 -5.67
N LEU A 102 5.24 -3.94 -4.76
CA LEU A 102 3.80 -4.15 -4.87
C LEU A 102 3.12 -3.10 -5.74
N LYS A 103 3.85 -2.06 -6.12
CA LYS A 103 3.32 -0.97 -6.96
C LYS A 103 2.14 -0.28 -6.33
N VAL A 104 2.28 0.06 -5.06
CA VAL A 104 1.24 0.76 -4.32
C VAL A 104 1.76 2.09 -3.80
N SER A 105 0.87 3.03 -3.57
CA SER A 105 1.22 4.34 -3.04
C SER A 105 1.09 4.41 -1.53
N ALA A 106 0.31 3.53 -0.94
CA ALA A 106 0.10 3.52 0.51
C ALA A 106 0.26 2.12 1.07
N ILE A 107 0.75 2.06 2.29
CA ILE A 107 0.92 0.81 3.03
C ILE A 107 0.17 0.95 4.35
N LEU A 108 -0.66 -0.01 4.67
CA LEU A 108 -1.27 -0.12 5.98
C LEU A 108 -0.52 -1.21 6.72
N GLU A 109 -0.02 -0.89 7.90
CA GLU A 109 0.64 -1.87 8.73
C GLU A 109 0.18 -1.70 10.16
N GLY A 110 0.45 -2.68 11.00
CA GLY A 110 0.03 -2.59 12.38
C GLY A 110 0.52 -3.75 13.21
N SER A 111 0.04 -3.78 14.45
CA SER A 111 0.42 -4.80 15.40
C SER A 111 -0.75 -5.18 16.28
N VAL A 112 -0.67 -6.38 16.83
CA VAL A 112 -1.66 -6.90 17.76
C VAL A 112 -0.92 -7.37 18.99
N ARG A 113 -1.37 -6.94 20.16
CA ARG A 113 -0.78 -7.36 21.41
C ARG A 113 -1.89 -7.79 22.36
N LEU A 114 -1.77 -9.00 22.88
CA LEU A 114 -2.68 -9.51 23.87
C LEU A 114 -2.01 -9.40 25.25
N SER A 115 -2.68 -8.79 26.20
CA SER A 115 -2.19 -8.65 27.55
C SER A 115 -3.36 -9.02 28.48
N GLY A 116 -3.29 -10.21 29.09
CA GLY A 116 -4.39 -10.72 29.89
C GLY A 116 -5.62 -10.94 29.03
N ASP A 117 -6.70 -10.24 29.35
CA ASP A 117 -7.94 -10.33 28.60
C ASP A 117 -8.14 -9.11 27.69
N THR A 118 -7.13 -8.29 27.55
CA THR A 118 -7.21 -7.07 26.73
C THR A 118 -6.36 -7.21 25.50
N ILE A 119 -6.94 -6.81 24.36
CA ILE A 119 -6.22 -6.80 23.08
C ILE A 119 -5.99 -5.38 22.67
N ARG A 120 -4.77 -5.07 22.30
CA ARG A 120 -4.42 -3.78 21.73
C ARG A 120 -4.09 -3.98 20.26
N ILE A 121 -4.80 -3.27 19.41
CA ILE A 121 -4.55 -3.28 17.97
C ILE A 121 -4.11 -1.86 17.59
N THR A 122 -2.96 -1.78 16.94
CA THR A 122 -2.45 -0.50 16.44
C THR A 122 -2.35 -0.62 14.93
N ALA A 123 -2.83 0.39 14.23
CA ALA A 123 -2.74 0.42 12.78
C ALA A 123 -2.23 1.79 12.36
N GLN A 124 -1.47 1.82 11.28
CA GLN A 124 -0.96 3.07 10.75
C GLN A 124 -0.89 3.00 9.24
N LEU A 125 -1.22 4.11 8.62
CA LEU A 125 -1.23 4.24 7.19
C LEU A 125 -0.03 5.10 6.80
N ILE A 126 0.76 4.59 5.88
CA ILE A 126 2.02 5.22 5.48
C ILE A 126 1.95 5.59 4.02
N GLN A 127 2.33 6.82 3.71
CA GLN A 127 2.50 7.23 2.33
C GLN A 127 3.88 6.75 1.91
N ALA A 128 3.90 5.78 1.02
CA ALA A 128 5.11 5.03 0.74
C ALA A 128 6.25 5.86 0.16
N GLU A 129 5.92 6.77 -0.72
CA GLU A 129 6.92 7.58 -1.39
C GLU A 129 7.77 8.37 -0.39
N GLU A 130 7.13 8.94 0.60
CA GLU A 130 7.80 9.77 1.58
C GLU A 130 8.10 9.07 2.89
N ASP A 131 7.58 7.87 3.06
CA ASP A 131 7.76 7.07 4.28
C ASP A 131 7.30 7.83 5.52
N PHE A 132 6.16 8.51 5.42
CA PHE A 132 5.55 9.22 6.54
C PHE A 132 4.21 8.63 6.90
N HIS A 133 3.94 8.55 8.20
CA HIS A 133 2.62 8.17 8.68
C HIS A 133 1.69 9.34 8.46
N PHE A 134 0.57 9.13 7.84
CA PHE A 134 -0.43 10.18 7.75
C PHE A 134 -1.72 9.80 8.48
N TRP A 135 -1.73 8.64 9.12
CA TRP A 135 -2.84 8.23 9.97
C TRP A 135 -2.35 7.11 10.89
N SER A 136 -2.81 7.17 12.14
CA SER A 136 -2.48 6.13 13.12
C SER A 136 -3.60 6.06 14.15
N GLU A 137 -3.96 4.85 14.54
CA GLU A 137 -5.01 4.64 15.52
C GLU A 137 -4.69 3.43 16.38
N THR A 138 -5.17 3.45 17.62
CA THR A 138 -4.97 2.33 18.55
C THR A 138 -6.30 2.02 19.22
N TRP A 139 -6.63 0.74 19.25
CA TRP A 139 -7.85 0.26 19.89
C TRP A 139 -7.48 -0.70 21.01
N ASP A 140 -8.06 -0.48 22.20
CA ASP A 140 -7.92 -1.39 23.32
C ASP A 140 -9.30 -1.91 23.65
N ARG A 141 -9.46 -3.22 23.58
CA ARG A 141 -10.75 -3.85 23.82
C ARG A 141 -10.56 -5.13 24.61
N LYS A 142 -11.64 -5.56 25.25
CA LYS A 142 -11.65 -6.86 25.90
C LYS A 142 -11.76 -7.95 24.85
N LEU A 143 -11.26 -9.12 25.19
CA LEU A 143 -11.21 -10.23 24.24
C LEU A 143 -12.58 -10.64 23.73
N ASP A 144 -13.61 -10.44 24.51
CA ASP A 144 -14.97 -10.79 24.11
C ASP A 144 -15.57 -9.80 23.09
N ASN A 145 -14.91 -8.67 22.86
CA ASN A 145 -15.38 -7.64 21.92
C ASN A 145 -14.61 -7.66 20.61
N ILE A 146 -14.00 -8.80 20.31
CA ILE A 146 -13.06 -8.85 19.21
C ILE A 146 -13.66 -8.54 17.84
N PHE A 147 -14.91 -8.97 17.60
CA PHE A 147 -15.54 -8.70 16.32
C PHE A 147 -15.87 -7.21 16.17
N GLU A 148 -16.19 -6.56 17.27
CA GLU A 148 -16.43 -5.12 17.25
C GLU A 148 -15.14 -4.37 16.89
N ILE A 149 -14.01 -4.84 17.40
CA ILE A 149 -12.74 -4.22 17.09
C ILE A 149 -12.45 -4.32 15.59
N GLN A 150 -12.68 -5.47 15.01
CA GLN A 150 -12.46 -5.66 13.59
C GLN A 150 -13.32 -4.71 12.77
N ASP A 151 -14.58 -4.59 13.15
CA ASP A 151 -15.50 -3.70 12.45
C ASP A 151 -15.03 -2.25 12.54
N GLU A 152 -14.59 -1.82 13.71
CA GLU A 152 -14.10 -0.46 13.89
C GLU A 152 -12.90 -0.17 13.00
N VAL A 153 -11.97 -1.13 12.90
CA VAL A 153 -10.79 -0.96 12.06
C VAL A 153 -11.21 -0.84 10.60
N GLU A 154 -12.12 -1.69 10.16
CA GLU A 154 -12.57 -1.66 8.79
C GLU A 154 -13.27 -0.35 8.45
N ASP A 155 -14.15 0.11 9.32
CA ASP A 155 -14.88 1.35 9.09
C ASP A 155 -13.93 2.54 9.00
N THR A 156 -12.95 2.60 9.89
CA THR A 156 -11.98 3.68 9.89
C THR A 156 -11.18 3.70 8.60
N GLN A 157 -10.76 2.52 8.15
CA GLN A 157 -9.98 2.42 6.93
C GLN A 157 -10.80 2.84 5.70
N GLN A 158 -12.07 2.50 5.68
CA GLN A 158 -12.93 2.89 4.58
C GLN A 158 -13.08 4.40 4.52
N LEU A 159 -13.25 5.05 5.66
CA LEU A 159 -13.37 6.49 5.70
C LEU A 159 -12.10 7.18 5.17
N GLU A 160 -10.95 6.70 5.60
CA GLU A 160 -9.69 7.26 5.12
C GLU A 160 -9.51 7.03 3.62
N ALA A 161 -9.93 5.89 3.14
CA ALA A 161 -9.77 5.55 1.73
C ALA A 161 -10.66 6.41 0.83
N GLU A 162 -11.79 6.86 1.33
CA GLU A 162 -12.72 7.66 0.56
C GLU A 162 -12.30 9.12 0.49
N HIS A 163 -11.48 9.56 1.39
CA HIS A 163 -10.97 10.92 1.41
C HIS A 163 -9.66 11.03 0.66
#